data_ca5564a9670d555d4a8e75d2a5f52f11
#
_entry.id   ca5564a9670d555d4a8e75d2a5f52f11
#
_cell.length_a   1.000
_cell.length_b   1.000
_cell.length_c   1.000
_cell.angle_alpha   90.00
_cell.angle_beta   90.00
_cell.angle_gamma   90.00
#
_symmetry.space_group_name_H-M   'P 1'
#
loop_
_entity.id
_entity.type
_entity.pdbx_description
1 polymer ?
#
loop_
_entity_poly.entity_id
_entity_poly.type
_entity_poly.pdbx_seq_one_letter_code
_entity_poly.pdbx_strand_id
1 'polypeptide(L)'
;MIGAGMLAMPLTSAGIGFTFTVVLLVLLWILLTYSALLFVEVYQTAEHDAGIGTLAAQYFGRPGRIVATSVLMIFLYALLSAYVTGGGAILASTLPDFATPDLKMKGSILAFTIFFGIFVAIGTSFVDALNRFLFIAMIAALFIVLGLMIPEIKIDNLMAMPIDKALLISASP
;
A
#
# COMPACT_ATOMS: atom_id res chain seq x y z
N MET A 1 -1.88 5.65 -2.32
CA MET A 1 -0.92 4.55 -2.18
C MET A 1 0.26 4.86 -1.23
N ILE A 2 0.30 6.03 -0.67
CA ILE A 2 1.19 6.39 0.43
C ILE A 2 0.56 5.79 1.69
N GLY A 3 1.12 4.77 2.26
CA GLY A 3 0.56 4.12 3.45
C GLY A 3 1.26 2.80 3.74
N ALA A 4 0.61 1.67 3.47
CA ALA A 4 1.19 0.34 3.73
C ALA A 4 2.55 0.12 3.06
N GLY A 5 2.78 0.65 1.86
CA GLY A 5 4.07 0.57 1.18
C GLY A 5 5.20 1.28 1.93
N MET A 6 4.93 2.41 2.57
CA MET A 6 5.94 3.14 3.35
C MET A 6 6.37 2.40 4.62
N LEU A 7 5.44 1.67 5.25
CA LEU A 7 5.75 0.86 6.43
C LEU A 7 6.44 -0.46 6.07
N ALA A 8 6.04 -1.07 4.96
CA ALA A 8 6.60 -2.35 4.53
C ALA A 8 8.01 -2.19 3.92
N MET A 9 8.27 -1.09 3.21
CA MET A 9 9.53 -0.87 2.50
C MET A 9 10.79 -0.95 3.39
N PRO A 10 10.88 -0.25 4.51
CA PRO A 10 12.07 -0.34 5.37
C PRO A 10 12.32 -1.75 5.89
N LEU A 11 11.23 -2.51 6.20
CA LEU A 11 11.31 -3.87 6.69
C LEU A 11 11.80 -4.84 5.60
N THR A 12 11.26 -4.75 4.40
CA THR A 12 11.64 -5.63 3.28
C THR A 12 13.00 -5.26 2.69
N SER A 13 13.39 -3.99 2.70
CA SER A 13 14.66 -3.52 2.17
C SER A 13 15.83 -3.67 3.15
N ALA A 14 15.58 -3.85 4.44
CA ALA A 14 16.63 -4.02 5.45
C ALA A 14 17.56 -5.21 5.16
N GLY A 15 17.03 -6.29 4.54
CA GLY A 15 17.84 -7.46 4.15
C GLY A 15 18.60 -7.31 2.83
N ILE A 16 18.24 -6.35 2.00
CA ILE A 16 18.76 -6.23 0.62
C ILE A 16 19.90 -5.19 0.51
N GLY A 17 20.00 -4.29 1.46
CA GLY A 17 20.96 -3.19 1.48
C GLY A 17 20.48 -1.95 0.70
N PHE A 18 21.03 -0.81 1.06
CA PHE A 18 20.56 0.50 0.58
C PHE A 18 20.72 0.66 -0.94
N THR A 19 21.90 0.36 -1.47
CA THR A 19 22.21 0.58 -2.89
C THR A 19 21.30 -0.25 -3.80
N PHE A 20 21.09 -1.53 -3.48
CA PHE A 20 20.24 -2.42 -4.27
C PHE A 20 18.78 -2.00 -4.16
N THR A 21 18.32 -1.57 -2.99
CA THR A 21 16.98 -1.03 -2.78
C THR A 21 16.73 0.20 -3.66
N VAL A 22 17.67 1.15 -3.72
CA VAL A 22 17.54 2.34 -4.56
C VAL A 22 17.46 1.98 -6.03
N VAL A 23 18.34 1.08 -6.51
CA VAL A 23 18.31 0.61 -7.91
C VAL A 23 16.97 -0.06 -8.24
N LEU A 24 16.49 -0.95 -7.38
CA LEU A 24 15.20 -1.62 -7.56
C LEU A 24 14.04 -0.61 -7.61
N LEU A 25 14.06 0.38 -6.72
CA LEU A 25 13.04 1.44 -6.69
C LEU A 25 13.03 2.27 -7.96
N VAL A 26 14.19 2.64 -8.47
CA VAL A 26 14.31 3.39 -9.73
C VAL A 26 13.79 2.57 -10.90
N LEU A 27 14.13 1.29 -10.99
CA LEU A 27 13.63 0.39 -12.03
C LEU A 27 12.11 0.24 -11.95
N LEU A 28 11.56 0.00 -10.78
CA LEU A 28 10.13 -0.08 -10.57
C LEU A 28 9.43 1.25 -10.89
N TRP A 29 10.02 2.36 -10.52
CA TRP A 29 9.48 3.68 -10.84
C TRP A 29 9.41 3.92 -12.36
N ILE A 30 10.47 3.60 -13.10
CA ILE A 30 10.49 3.71 -14.56
C ILE A 30 9.41 2.81 -15.18
N LEU A 31 9.31 1.56 -14.74
CA LEU A 31 8.34 0.59 -15.26
C LEU A 31 6.90 1.05 -14.98
N LEU A 32 6.62 1.49 -13.74
CA LEU A 32 5.29 1.98 -13.36
C LEU A 32 4.93 3.29 -14.09
N THR A 33 5.90 4.20 -14.28
CA THR A 33 5.71 5.43 -15.04
C THR A 33 5.39 5.12 -16.50
N TYR A 34 6.14 4.20 -17.11
CA TYR A 34 5.87 3.78 -18.48
C TYR A 34 4.47 3.15 -18.62
N SER A 35 4.10 2.25 -17.69
CA SER A 35 2.76 1.68 -17.68
C SER A 35 1.66 2.74 -17.49
N ALA A 36 1.89 3.73 -16.65
CA ALA A 36 0.95 4.82 -16.44
C ALA A 36 0.78 5.69 -17.70
N LEU A 37 1.86 5.97 -18.42
CA LEU A 37 1.81 6.72 -19.69
C LEU A 37 1.03 5.96 -20.76
N LEU A 38 1.24 4.64 -20.88
CA LEU A 38 0.43 3.80 -21.77
C LEU A 38 -1.06 3.85 -21.40
N PHE A 39 -1.36 3.82 -20.11
CA PHE A 39 -2.73 3.95 -19.63
C PHE A 39 -3.36 5.29 -20.03
N VAL A 40 -2.62 6.39 -19.89
CA VAL A 40 -3.08 7.74 -20.32
C VAL A 40 -3.38 7.76 -21.82
N GLU A 41 -2.52 7.16 -22.64
CA GLU A 41 -2.74 7.09 -24.10
C GLU A 41 -4.02 6.32 -24.43
N VAL A 42 -4.24 5.18 -23.79
CA VAL A 42 -5.48 4.39 -23.96
C VAL A 42 -6.71 5.18 -23.50
N TYR A 43 -6.62 5.90 -22.39
CA TYR A 43 -7.73 6.69 -21.86
C TYR A 43 -8.10 7.89 -22.75
N GLN A 44 -7.15 8.46 -23.50
CA GLN A 44 -7.43 9.55 -24.45
C GLN A 44 -8.35 9.12 -25.61
N THR A 45 -8.37 7.81 -25.91
CA THR A 45 -9.23 7.24 -26.97
C THR A 45 -10.57 6.73 -26.45
N ALA A 46 -10.81 6.83 -25.14
CA ALA A 46 -11.99 6.30 -24.47
C ALA A 46 -13.04 7.37 -24.17
N GLU A 47 -14.29 6.97 -23.96
CA GLU A 47 -15.36 7.86 -23.49
C GLU A 47 -15.05 8.37 -22.06
N HIS A 48 -15.53 9.57 -21.75
CA HIS A 48 -15.16 10.33 -20.53
C HIS A 48 -15.39 9.58 -19.20
N ASP A 49 -16.29 8.58 -19.19
CA ASP A 49 -16.62 7.77 -18.00
C ASP A 49 -16.20 6.29 -18.15
N ALA A 50 -15.31 5.96 -19.05
CA ALA A 50 -14.89 4.59 -19.29
C ALA A 50 -14.06 4.05 -18.11
N GLY A 51 -14.60 3.07 -17.38
CA GLY A 51 -13.84 2.29 -16.39
C GLY A 51 -12.95 1.22 -17.04
N ILE A 52 -12.05 0.64 -16.26
CA ILE A 52 -11.12 -0.42 -16.72
C ILE A 52 -11.85 -1.57 -17.42
N GLY A 53 -13.02 -1.98 -16.90
CA GLY A 53 -13.84 -3.02 -17.52
C GLY A 53 -14.43 -2.62 -18.89
N THR A 54 -14.75 -1.33 -19.06
CA THR A 54 -15.26 -0.79 -20.34
C THR A 54 -14.15 -0.74 -21.37
N LEU A 55 -12.97 -0.27 -20.98
CA LEU A 55 -11.77 -0.29 -21.83
C LEU A 55 -11.40 -1.69 -22.26
N ALA A 56 -11.36 -2.63 -21.32
CA ALA A 56 -11.09 -4.04 -21.64
C ALA A 56 -12.14 -4.63 -22.60
N ALA A 57 -13.41 -4.19 -22.51
CA ALA A 57 -14.45 -4.61 -23.43
C ALA A 57 -14.23 -4.04 -24.84
N GLN A 58 -13.72 -2.82 -24.95
CA GLN A 58 -13.47 -2.16 -26.22
C GLN A 58 -12.38 -2.87 -27.03
N TYR A 59 -11.30 -3.33 -26.37
CA TYR A 59 -10.17 -3.96 -27.04
C TYR A 59 -10.29 -5.49 -27.15
N PHE A 60 -10.87 -6.14 -26.14
CA PHE A 60 -10.92 -7.61 -26.00
C PHE A 60 -12.35 -8.18 -25.98
N GLY A 61 -13.37 -7.33 -26.17
CA GLY A 61 -14.76 -7.75 -26.13
C GLY A 61 -15.24 -8.19 -24.74
N ARG A 62 -16.33 -8.94 -24.72
CA ARG A 62 -16.97 -9.44 -23.48
C ARG A 62 -16.04 -10.23 -22.56
N PRO A 63 -15.24 -11.18 -23.05
CA PRO A 63 -14.32 -11.93 -22.19
C PRO A 63 -13.27 -11.01 -21.51
N GLY A 64 -12.75 -10.04 -22.22
CA GLY A 64 -11.81 -9.06 -21.65
C GLY A 64 -12.41 -8.28 -20.49
N ARG A 65 -13.67 -7.83 -20.62
CA ARG A 65 -14.39 -7.16 -19.53
C ARG A 65 -14.51 -8.04 -18.28
N ILE A 66 -14.91 -9.30 -18.46
CA ILE A 66 -15.09 -10.23 -17.34
C ILE A 66 -13.76 -10.45 -16.61
N VAL A 67 -12.69 -10.74 -17.36
CA VAL A 67 -11.36 -10.95 -16.78
C VAL A 67 -10.86 -9.72 -16.05
N ALA A 68 -10.89 -8.55 -16.68
CA ALA A 68 -10.40 -7.31 -16.09
C ALA A 68 -11.18 -6.93 -14.81
N THR A 69 -12.52 -7.06 -14.85
CA THR A 69 -13.35 -6.79 -13.68
C THR A 69 -13.09 -7.80 -12.56
N SER A 70 -12.95 -9.08 -12.87
CA SER A 70 -12.66 -10.12 -11.86
C SER A 70 -11.29 -9.92 -11.20
N VAL A 71 -10.26 -9.63 -11.98
CA VAL A 71 -8.92 -9.33 -11.45
C VAL A 71 -8.95 -8.10 -10.56
N LEU A 72 -9.63 -7.03 -10.98
CA LEU A 72 -9.78 -5.82 -10.18
C LEU A 72 -10.51 -6.10 -8.87
N MET A 73 -11.60 -6.88 -8.91
CA MET A 73 -12.34 -7.28 -7.71
C MET A 73 -11.47 -8.06 -6.73
N ILE A 74 -10.75 -9.09 -7.21
CA ILE A 74 -9.85 -9.88 -6.38
C ILE A 74 -8.78 -8.98 -5.75
N PHE A 75 -8.19 -8.09 -6.55
CA PHE A 75 -7.19 -7.14 -6.06
C PHE A 75 -7.74 -6.22 -4.96
N LEU A 76 -8.94 -5.64 -5.16
CA LEU A 76 -9.57 -4.77 -4.17
C LEU A 76 -9.90 -5.53 -2.87
N TYR A 77 -10.41 -6.77 -2.97
CA TYR A 77 -10.67 -7.60 -1.79
C TYR A 77 -9.39 -7.98 -1.04
N ALA A 78 -8.33 -8.34 -1.75
CA ALA A 78 -7.04 -8.63 -1.14
C ALA A 78 -6.48 -7.39 -0.42
N LEU A 79 -6.57 -6.22 -1.05
CA LEU A 79 -6.15 -4.95 -0.47
C LEU A 79 -6.98 -4.60 0.78
N LEU A 80 -8.30 -4.74 0.71
CA LEU A 80 -9.19 -4.51 1.84
C LEU A 80 -8.86 -5.45 3.01
N SER A 81 -8.65 -6.72 2.74
CA SER A 81 -8.26 -7.72 3.74
C SER A 81 -6.93 -7.34 4.42
N ALA A 82 -5.94 -6.90 3.65
CA ALA A 82 -4.66 -6.46 4.19
C ALA A 82 -4.80 -5.22 5.09
N TYR A 83 -5.62 -4.25 4.70
CA TYR A 83 -5.86 -3.06 5.53
C TYR A 83 -6.65 -3.37 6.80
N VAL A 84 -7.66 -4.22 6.72
CA VAL A 84 -8.47 -4.61 7.88
C VAL A 84 -7.65 -5.41 8.89
N THR A 85 -6.85 -6.37 8.42
CA THR A 85 -5.96 -7.14 9.30
C THR A 85 -4.84 -6.30 9.86
N GLY A 86 -4.19 -5.46 9.06
CA GLY A 86 -3.13 -4.55 9.51
C GLY A 86 -3.64 -3.51 10.51
N GLY A 87 -4.77 -2.88 10.23
CA GLY A 87 -5.42 -1.93 11.16
C GLY A 87 -5.87 -2.58 12.46
N GLY A 88 -6.44 -3.78 12.38
CA GLY A 88 -6.79 -4.58 13.55
C GLY A 88 -5.59 -4.98 14.39
N ALA A 89 -4.46 -5.32 13.77
CA ALA A 89 -3.22 -5.64 14.47
C ALA A 89 -2.65 -4.42 15.23
N ILE A 90 -2.64 -3.24 14.61
CA ILE A 90 -2.23 -1.99 15.25
C ILE A 90 -3.15 -1.68 16.45
N LEU A 91 -4.46 -1.82 16.28
CA LEU A 91 -5.41 -1.63 17.36
C LEU A 91 -5.17 -2.62 18.50
N ALA A 92 -4.94 -3.90 18.17
CA ALA A 92 -4.63 -4.93 19.16
C ALA A 92 -3.34 -4.63 19.94
N SER A 93 -2.31 -4.10 19.30
CA SER A 93 -1.05 -3.75 19.98
C SER A 93 -1.19 -2.54 20.92
N THR A 94 -2.15 -1.67 20.68
CA THR A 94 -2.38 -0.44 21.47
C THR A 94 -3.27 -0.70 22.70
N LEU A 95 -4.13 -1.73 22.64
CA LEU A 95 -5.05 -2.06 23.72
C LEU A 95 -4.34 -2.85 24.84
N PRO A 96 -4.71 -2.62 26.11
CA PRO A 96 -4.19 -3.42 27.23
C PRO A 96 -4.59 -4.90 27.12
N ASP A 97 -3.86 -5.78 27.83
CA ASP A 97 -4.10 -7.22 27.80
C ASP A 97 -5.30 -7.59 28.70
N PHE A 98 -6.47 -7.62 28.10
CA PHE A 98 -7.73 -8.02 28.77
C PHE A 98 -8.28 -9.38 28.32
N ALA A 99 -7.64 -10.04 27.36
CA ALA A 99 -8.09 -11.31 26.80
C ALA A 99 -6.91 -12.13 26.26
N THR A 100 -7.19 -13.38 25.88
CA THR A 100 -6.21 -14.23 25.18
C THR A 100 -5.77 -13.54 23.88
N PRO A 101 -4.50 -13.70 23.42
CA PRO A 101 -3.96 -13.04 22.23
C PRO A 101 -4.84 -13.20 20.98
N ASP A 102 -5.40 -14.39 20.79
CA ASP A 102 -6.29 -14.70 19.67
C ASP A 102 -7.62 -13.93 19.73
N LEU A 103 -8.21 -13.85 20.91
CA LEU A 103 -9.49 -13.15 21.10
C LEU A 103 -9.30 -11.65 20.98
N LYS A 104 -8.20 -11.12 21.49
CA LYS A 104 -7.79 -9.71 21.37
C LYS A 104 -7.62 -9.33 19.91
N MET A 105 -6.91 -10.14 19.12
CA MET A 105 -6.69 -9.91 17.69
C MET A 105 -8.00 -9.91 16.90
N LYS A 106 -8.83 -10.94 17.04
CA LYS A 106 -10.12 -11.06 16.38
C LYS A 106 -11.09 -9.92 16.76
N GLY A 107 -11.15 -9.59 18.05
CA GLY A 107 -11.96 -8.49 18.56
C GLY A 107 -11.52 -7.13 18.00
N SER A 108 -10.22 -6.89 17.90
CA SER A 108 -9.67 -5.66 17.34
C SER A 108 -9.96 -5.52 15.84
N ILE A 109 -9.83 -6.61 15.08
CA ILE A 109 -10.19 -6.65 13.65
C ILE A 109 -11.68 -6.33 13.47
N LEU A 110 -12.53 -6.93 14.30
CA LEU A 110 -13.97 -6.72 14.22
C LEU A 110 -14.34 -5.28 14.59
N ALA A 111 -13.77 -4.75 15.67
CA ALA A 111 -13.98 -3.37 16.11
C ALA A 111 -13.52 -2.37 15.04
N PHE A 112 -12.34 -2.58 14.45
CA PHE A 112 -11.82 -1.77 13.35
C PHE A 112 -12.75 -1.80 12.14
N THR A 113 -13.22 -2.99 11.75
CA THR A 113 -14.11 -3.16 10.60
C THR A 113 -15.47 -2.49 10.82
N ILE A 114 -16.06 -2.65 12.00
CA ILE A 114 -17.34 -2.02 12.34
C ILE A 114 -17.19 -0.50 12.38
N PHE A 115 -16.15 -0.01 13.05
CA PHE A 115 -15.89 1.42 13.17
C PHE A 115 -15.79 2.10 11.80
N PHE A 116 -14.91 1.62 10.92
CA PHE A 116 -14.78 2.19 9.57
C PHE A 116 -15.97 1.86 8.66
N GLY A 117 -16.61 0.70 8.86
CA GLY A 117 -17.83 0.32 8.15
C GLY A 117 -19.00 1.28 8.38
N ILE A 118 -19.15 1.79 9.62
CA ILE A 118 -20.16 2.80 9.94
C ILE A 118 -19.90 4.09 9.15
N PHE A 119 -18.66 4.56 9.06
CA PHE A 119 -18.35 5.76 8.27
C PHE A 119 -18.67 5.59 6.79
N VAL A 120 -18.39 4.41 6.23
CA VAL A 120 -18.74 4.10 4.84
C VAL A 120 -20.27 4.08 4.66
N ALA A 121 -21.02 3.56 5.63
CA ALA A 121 -22.48 3.51 5.60
C ALA A 121 -23.15 4.90 5.69
N ILE A 122 -22.51 5.87 6.36
CA ILE A 122 -23.01 7.25 6.48
C ILE A 122 -22.98 7.97 5.11
N GLY A 123 -21.99 7.67 4.28
CA GLY A 123 -21.92 8.19 2.91
C GLY A 123 -20.52 8.59 2.47
N THR A 124 -20.35 8.61 1.16
CA THR A 124 -19.05 8.86 0.50
C THR A 124 -18.49 10.26 0.76
N SER A 125 -19.34 11.28 0.93
CA SER A 125 -18.90 12.65 1.19
C SER A 125 -18.19 12.79 2.55
N PHE A 126 -18.65 12.06 3.55
CA PHE A 126 -18.01 12.04 4.86
C PHE A 126 -16.68 11.30 4.83
N VAL A 127 -16.64 10.16 4.12
CA VAL A 127 -15.40 9.39 3.91
C VAL A 127 -14.36 10.23 3.18
N ASP A 128 -14.75 11.01 2.18
CA ASP A 128 -13.83 11.90 1.44
C ASP A 128 -13.24 12.99 2.35
N ALA A 129 -14.07 13.64 3.16
CA ALA A 129 -13.61 14.65 4.12
C ALA A 129 -12.64 14.07 5.16
N LEU A 130 -12.97 12.90 5.72
CA LEU A 130 -12.13 12.18 6.67
C LEU A 130 -10.80 11.76 6.03
N ASN A 131 -10.85 11.21 4.83
CA ASN A 131 -9.67 10.79 4.07
C ASN A 131 -8.73 11.96 3.79
N ARG A 132 -9.25 13.12 3.44
CA ARG A 132 -8.46 14.35 3.22
C ARG A 132 -7.76 14.80 4.49
N PHE A 133 -8.47 14.79 5.63
CA PHE A 133 -7.88 15.13 6.93
C PHE A 133 -6.78 14.12 7.32
N LEU A 134 -7.06 12.82 7.22
CA LEU A 134 -6.10 11.77 7.54
C LEU A 134 -4.87 11.80 6.63
N PHE A 135 -5.06 12.15 5.36
CA PHE A 135 -3.95 12.31 4.41
C PHE A 135 -3.01 13.44 4.85
N ILE A 136 -3.55 14.61 5.22
CA ILE A 136 -2.74 15.73 5.70
C ILE A 136 -2.01 15.34 6.99
N ALA A 137 -2.70 14.69 7.93
CA ALA A 137 -2.10 14.23 9.19
C ALA A 137 -0.97 13.21 8.93
N MET A 138 -1.15 12.30 8.00
CA MET A 138 -0.13 11.31 7.60
C MET A 138 1.11 11.99 6.99
N ILE A 139 0.92 12.96 6.10
CA ILE A 139 2.03 13.72 5.50
C ILE A 139 2.78 14.50 6.58
N ALA A 140 2.06 15.17 7.50
CA ALA A 140 2.68 15.87 8.61
C ALA A 140 3.49 14.92 9.51
N ALA A 141 2.93 13.77 9.87
CA ALA A 141 3.62 12.75 10.65
C ALA A 141 4.88 12.24 9.92
N LEU A 142 4.80 12.01 8.61
CA LEU A 142 5.96 11.62 7.80
C LEU A 142 7.09 12.64 7.88
N PHE A 143 6.79 13.93 7.70
CA PHE A 143 7.82 14.97 7.79
C PHE A 143 8.41 15.09 9.18
N ILE A 144 7.62 14.92 10.23
CA ILE A 144 8.09 14.89 11.62
C ILE A 144 9.07 13.72 11.83
N VAL A 145 8.69 12.51 11.42
CA VAL A 145 9.53 11.31 11.56
C VAL A 145 10.83 11.47 10.76
N LEU A 146 10.77 11.91 9.51
CA LEU A 146 11.96 12.18 8.70
C LEU A 146 12.86 13.22 9.35
N GLY A 147 12.29 14.33 9.85
CA GLY A 147 13.05 15.37 10.54
C GLY A 147 13.76 14.88 11.80
N LEU A 148 13.13 13.99 12.56
CA LEU A 148 13.72 13.38 13.75
C LEU A 148 14.80 12.35 13.40
N MET A 149 14.71 11.70 12.24
CA MET A 149 15.70 10.70 11.81
C MET A 149 16.95 11.31 11.17
N ILE A 150 16.90 12.53 10.62
CA ILE A 150 18.05 13.17 9.94
C ILE A 150 19.32 13.19 10.81
N PRO A 151 19.27 13.56 12.12
CA PRO A 151 20.48 13.59 12.95
C PRO A 151 21.09 12.21 13.23
N GLU A 152 20.31 11.16 13.10
CA GLU A 152 20.70 9.76 13.38
C GLU A 152 21.34 9.07 12.16
N ILE A 153 21.34 9.72 10.99
CA ILE A 153 21.86 9.14 9.75
C ILE A 153 23.40 9.09 9.81
N LYS A 154 23.93 7.87 9.89
CA LYS A 154 25.38 7.61 9.74
C LYS A 154 25.66 7.11 8.33
N ILE A 155 26.45 7.87 7.58
CA ILE A 155 26.76 7.56 6.17
C ILE A 155 27.46 6.21 6.05
N ASP A 156 28.28 5.83 7.03
CA ASP A 156 28.96 4.54 7.07
C ASP A 156 28.00 3.34 7.06
N ASN A 157 26.82 3.49 7.66
CA ASN A 157 25.79 2.44 7.67
C ASN A 157 25.11 2.27 6.31
N LEU A 158 25.11 3.29 5.45
CA LEU A 158 24.51 3.21 4.11
C LEU A 158 25.33 2.32 3.17
N MET A 159 26.63 2.23 3.40
CA MET A 159 27.57 1.42 2.60
C MET A 159 27.97 0.10 3.29
N ALA A 160 27.42 -0.19 4.46
CA ALA A 160 27.81 -1.35 5.27
C ALA A 160 27.43 -2.71 4.66
N MET A 161 26.53 -2.73 3.66
CA MET A 161 26.08 -3.96 3.02
C MET A 161 26.48 -3.99 1.53
N PRO A 162 27.51 -4.74 1.15
CA PRO A 162 27.92 -4.89 -0.24
C PRO A 162 26.86 -5.72 -1.02
N ILE A 163 26.75 -5.45 -2.32
CA ILE A 163 25.76 -6.04 -3.24
C ILE A 163 25.80 -7.57 -3.20
N ASP A 164 26.96 -8.18 -3.04
CA ASP A 164 27.13 -9.64 -3.00
C ASP A 164 26.41 -10.31 -1.82
N LYS A 165 26.33 -9.62 -0.67
CA LYS A 165 25.58 -10.13 0.50
C LYS A 165 24.07 -9.96 0.34
N ALA A 166 23.63 -8.91 -0.35
CA ALA A 166 22.21 -8.67 -0.62
C ALA A 166 21.58 -9.78 -1.47
N LEU A 167 22.32 -10.28 -2.46
CA LEU A 167 21.87 -11.39 -3.32
C LEU A 167 21.79 -12.72 -2.57
N LEU A 168 22.68 -12.96 -1.61
CA LEU A 168 22.71 -14.19 -0.81
C LEU A 168 21.57 -14.23 0.22
N ILE A 169 21.22 -13.10 0.83
CA ILE A 169 20.14 -13.01 1.83
C ILE A 169 18.77 -13.11 1.16
N SER A 170 18.59 -12.55 -0.04
CA SER A 170 17.34 -12.67 -0.79
C SER A 170 17.07 -14.08 -1.35
N ALA A 171 18.11 -14.90 -1.46
CA ALA A 171 18.01 -16.29 -1.92
C ALA A 171 17.84 -17.31 -0.77
N SER A 172 17.89 -16.85 0.49
CA SER A 172 17.65 -17.71 1.66
C SER A 172 16.16 -17.73 1.99
N PRO A 173 15.48 -18.91 2.01
CA PRO A 173 14.06 -19.03 2.34
C PRO A 173 13.78 -18.70 3.79
#